data_88009c6abdc647e22a502d7f08a93a82
#
_entry.id   88009c6abdc647e22a502d7f08a93a82
#
_cell.length_a   1.000
_cell.length_b   1.000
_cell.length_c   1.000
_cell.angle_alpha   90.00
_cell.angle_beta   90.00
_cell.angle_gamma   90.00
#
_symmetry.space_group_name_H-M   'P 1'
#
loop_
_entity.id
_entity.type
_entity.pdbx_description
1 polymer ?
#
loop_
_entity_poly.entity_id
_entity_poly.type
_entity_poly.pdbx_seq_one_letter_code
_entity_poly.pdbx_strand_id
1 'polypeptide(L)'
;MWRIIGLVFFDEKDYFLTEDKKSFCELRIRSFLIRKGIAVTDSGREVIRQKDNASDKFLEIVGTIDLSEVLKCLPECEAIVTTGQKATDTLLTMIEAQQPGVGQAVEFVHDGRKLRLYRMPSSSRAYPKPLSAKAEEYKKMFQEMGML
;
A
#
# COMPACT_ATOMS: atom_id res chain seq x y z
N MET A 1 -2.23 -4.42 -7.28
CA MET A 1 -2.95 -3.74 -6.16
C MET A 1 -4.47 -3.75 -6.35
N TRP A 2 -4.96 -3.16 -7.42
CA TRP A 2 -6.41 -2.98 -7.58
C TRP A 2 -7.19 -4.27 -7.75
N ARG A 3 -6.58 -5.31 -8.35
CA ARG A 3 -7.20 -6.63 -8.41
C ARG A 3 -7.32 -7.27 -7.04
N ILE A 4 -6.32 -7.08 -6.18
CA ILE A 4 -6.36 -7.54 -4.80
C ILE A 4 -7.51 -6.85 -4.06
N ILE A 5 -7.57 -5.53 -4.14
CA ILE A 5 -8.62 -4.73 -3.49
C ILE A 5 -10.01 -5.10 -4.04
N GLY A 6 -10.12 -5.32 -5.35
CA GLY A 6 -11.36 -5.77 -5.96
C GLY A 6 -11.84 -7.10 -5.40
N LEU A 7 -10.96 -8.07 -5.25
CA LEU A 7 -11.31 -9.36 -4.63
C LEU A 7 -11.73 -9.20 -3.16
N VAL A 8 -11.02 -8.37 -2.41
CA VAL A 8 -11.26 -8.20 -0.97
C VAL A 8 -12.62 -7.55 -0.70
N PHE A 9 -12.93 -6.47 -1.39
CA PHE A 9 -14.12 -5.67 -1.08
C PHE A 9 -15.35 -6.00 -1.93
N PHE A 10 -15.16 -6.55 -3.14
CA PHE A 10 -16.23 -6.77 -4.10
C PHE A 10 -16.32 -8.20 -4.62
N ASP A 11 -15.40 -9.06 -4.19
CA ASP A 11 -15.29 -10.45 -4.69
C ASP A 11 -15.14 -10.51 -6.22
N GLU A 12 -14.51 -9.49 -6.79
CA GLU A 12 -14.35 -9.33 -8.24
C GLU A 12 -12.99 -8.72 -8.55
N LYS A 13 -12.05 -9.51 -9.06
CA LYS A 13 -10.69 -9.05 -9.36
C LYS A 13 -10.65 -7.94 -10.41
N ASP A 14 -11.62 -7.89 -11.30
CA ASP A 14 -11.67 -6.92 -12.39
C ASP A 14 -12.58 -5.72 -12.09
N TYR A 15 -13.03 -5.58 -10.84
CA TYR A 15 -13.96 -4.52 -10.44
C TYR A 15 -13.48 -3.12 -10.84
N PHE A 16 -12.18 -2.86 -10.71
CA PHE A 16 -11.61 -1.55 -11.01
C PHE A 16 -11.16 -1.38 -12.44
N LEU A 17 -11.32 -2.40 -13.28
CA LEU A 17 -11.00 -2.30 -14.70
C LEU A 17 -12.12 -1.60 -15.48
N THR A 18 -11.77 -0.99 -16.60
CA THR A 18 -12.73 -0.49 -17.57
C THR A 18 -13.50 -1.65 -18.20
N GLU A 19 -14.63 -1.36 -18.87
CA GLU A 19 -15.47 -2.39 -19.48
C GLU A 19 -14.69 -3.25 -20.49
N ASP A 20 -13.79 -2.64 -21.26
CA ASP A 20 -12.94 -3.35 -22.22
C ASP A 20 -11.78 -4.09 -21.55
N LYS A 21 -11.59 -3.96 -20.24
CA LYS A 21 -10.54 -4.57 -19.40
C LYS A 21 -9.12 -4.23 -19.84
N LYS A 22 -8.93 -3.14 -20.57
CA LYS A 22 -7.61 -2.71 -21.04
C LYS A 22 -6.89 -1.78 -20.07
N SER A 23 -7.62 -1.09 -19.20
CA SER A 23 -7.05 -0.15 -18.23
C SER A 23 -7.85 -0.15 -16.93
N PHE A 24 -7.34 0.54 -15.92
CA PHE A 24 -8.05 0.74 -14.66
C PHE A 24 -8.94 1.98 -14.75
N CYS A 25 -10.14 1.89 -14.14
CA CYS A 25 -11.07 3.01 -14.08
C CYS A 25 -10.71 3.92 -12.91
N GLU A 26 -10.06 5.04 -13.20
CA GLU A 26 -9.60 5.99 -12.18
C GLU A 26 -10.74 6.53 -11.32
N LEU A 27 -11.88 6.81 -11.90
CA LEU A 27 -13.05 7.32 -11.17
C LEU A 27 -13.56 6.32 -10.12
N ARG A 28 -13.60 5.04 -10.47
CA ARG A 28 -13.99 3.98 -9.54
C ARG A 28 -13.03 3.87 -8.38
N ILE A 29 -11.74 3.90 -8.70
CA ILE A 29 -10.67 3.84 -7.69
C ILE A 29 -10.79 5.03 -6.74
N ARG A 30 -10.89 6.24 -7.25
CA ARG A 30 -11.02 7.45 -6.42
C ARG A 30 -12.24 7.41 -5.52
N SER A 31 -13.40 7.06 -6.08
CA SER A 31 -14.64 6.97 -5.31
C SER A 31 -14.53 5.96 -4.18
N PHE A 32 -13.91 4.82 -4.44
CA PHE A 32 -13.65 3.79 -3.44
C PHE A 32 -12.74 4.30 -2.32
N LEU A 33 -11.60 4.90 -2.68
CA LEU A 33 -10.63 5.40 -1.71
C LEU A 33 -11.23 6.46 -0.80
N ILE A 34 -11.98 7.40 -1.37
CA ILE A 34 -12.66 8.45 -0.60
C ILE A 34 -13.67 7.83 0.37
N ARG A 35 -14.49 6.90 -0.10
CA ARG A 35 -15.50 6.23 0.72
C ARG A 35 -14.90 5.47 1.88
N LYS A 36 -13.76 4.84 1.68
CA LYS A 36 -13.09 4.00 2.67
C LYS A 36 -12.09 4.77 3.54
N GLY A 37 -11.80 6.02 3.20
CA GLY A 37 -10.83 6.81 3.95
C GLY A 37 -9.40 6.31 3.77
N ILE A 38 -9.04 5.89 2.56
CA ILE A 38 -7.71 5.37 2.23
C ILE A 38 -6.98 6.41 1.39
N ALA A 39 -5.77 6.76 1.82
CA ALA A 39 -4.83 7.56 1.02
C ALA A 39 -3.75 6.65 0.46
N VAL A 40 -3.36 6.89 -0.77
CA VAL A 40 -2.32 6.11 -1.44
C VAL A 40 -1.23 7.05 -1.94
N THR A 41 0.01 6.69 -1.68
CA THR A 41 1.18 7.43 -2.17
C THR A 41 2.33 6.47 -2.41
N ASP A 42 3.25 6.86 -3.26
CA ASP A 42 4.51 6.13 -3.41
C ASP A 42 5.44 6.45 -2.25
N SER A 43 6.29 5.49 -1.88
CA SER A 43 7.27 5.67 -0.82
C SER A 43 8.40 6.62 -1.22
N GLY A 44 8.69 6.74 -2.52
CA GLY A 44 9.66 7.69 -3.04
C GLY A 44 8.97 8.89 -3.67
N ARG A 45 9.51 10.09 -3.42
CA ARG A 45 9.02 11.31 -4.04
C ARG A 45 9.51 11.46 -5.48
N GLU A 46 10.76 11.06 -5.72
CA GLU A 46 11.37 11.06 -7.04
C GLU A 46 12.05 9.72 -7.28
N VAL A 47 11.90 9.17 -8.47
CA VAL A 47 12.55 7.93 -8.87
C VAL A 47 13.15 8.10 -10.25
N ILE A 48 14.33 7.49 -10.44
CA ILE A 48 15.00 7.40 -11.75
C ILE A 48 14.97 5.94 -12.15
N ARG A 49 14.39 5.67 -13.31
CA ARG A 49 14.29 4.32 -13.84
C ARG A 49 15.59 4.00 -14.58
N GLN A 50 16.32 2.99 -14.08
CA GLN A 50 17.56 2.54 -14.70
C GLN A 50 17.26 1.50 -15.78
N LYS A 51 18.02 1.56 -16.89
CA LYS A 51 17.92 0.59 -18.00
C LYS A 51 16.50 0.43 -18.57
N ASP A 52 15.69 1.47 -18.50
CA ASP A 52 14.32 1.48 -18.99
C ASP A 52 13.47 0.28 -18.48
N ASN A 53 13.75 -0.21 -17.30
CA ASN A 53 13.06 -1.37 -16.74
C ASN A 53 12.08 -0.95 -15.65
N ALA A 54 10.86 -1.47 -15.70
CA ALA A 54 9.81 -1.19 -14.72
C ALA A 54 9.96 -1.99 -13.41
N SER A 55 10.92 -2.90 -13.31
CA SER A 55 11.18 -3.64 -12.08
C SER A 55 11.72 -2.72 -10.99
N ASP A 56 11.24 -2.85 -9.76
CA ASP A 56 11.66 -2.03 -8.62
C ASP A 56 13.17 -2.09 -8.37
N LYS A 57 13.82 -3.21 -8.65
CA LYS A 57 15.26 -3.34 -8.48
C LYS A 57 16.07 -2.43 -9.39
N PHE A 58 15.48 -1.91 -10.48
CA PHE A 58 16.12 -0.98 -11.42
C PHE A 58 15.65 0.46 -11.22
N LEU A 59 14.94 0.76 -10.14
CA LEU A 59 14.55 2.11 -9.77
C LEU A 59 15.54 2.68 -8.75
N GLU A 60 15.97 3.91 -8.98
CA GLU A 60 16.74 4.68 -8.01
C GLU A 60 15.80 5.69 -7.36
N ILE A 61 15.72 5.66 -6.03
CA ILE A 61 14.91 6.61 -5.28
C ILE A 61 15.77 7.83 -4.97
N VAL A 62 15.44 8.98 -5.59
CA VAL A 62 16.19 10.23 -5.44
C VAL A 62 15.76 10.98 -4.18
N GLY A 63 14.50 10.85 -3.79
CA GLY A 63 13.97 11.46 -2.57
C GLY A 63 12.87 10.62 -1.97
N THR A 64 12.59 10.82 -0.69
CA THR A 64 11.49 10.16 0.01
C THR A 64 10.39 11.15 0.32
N ILE A 65 9.17 10.65 0.56
CA ILE A 65 8.06 11.49 1.03
C ILE A 65 8.39 12.03 2.42
N ASP A 66 7.85 13.19 2.75
CA ASP A 66 7.86 13.70 4.12
C ASP A 66 6.65 13.14 4.86
N LEU A 67 6.86 12.10 5.66
CA LEU A 67 5.79 11.42 6.38
C LEU A 67 5.06 12.36 7.35
N SER A 68 5.78 13.24 8.02
CA SER A 68 5.17 14.19 8.96
C SER A 68 4.19 15.12 8.25
N GLU A 69 4.54 15.62 7.07
CA GLU A 69 3.63 16.45 6.27
C GLU A 69 2.41 15.66 5.78
N VAL A 70 2.62 14.43 5.32
CA VAL A 70 1.51 13.57 4.89
C VAL A 70 0.54 13.33 6.03
N LEU A 71 1.04 13.00 7.22
CA LEU A 71 0.21 12.74 8.38
C LEU A 71 -0.53 13.99 8.89
N LYS A 72 0.03 15.17 8.71
CA LYS A 72 -0.68 16.42 9.03
C LYS A 72 -1.94 16.60 8.17
N CYS A 73 -1.89 16.14 6.93
CA CYS A 73 -3.06 16.16 6.04
C CYS A 73 -4.07 15.06 6.36
N LEU A 74 -3.70 14.08 7.19
CA LEU A 74 -4.51 12.92 7.53
C LEU A 74 -4.65 12.79 9.05
N PRO A 75 -5.36 13.71 9.70
CA PRO A 75 -5.40 13.76 11.18
C PRO A 75 -6.06 12.53 11.82
N GLU A 76 -6.88 11.79 11.08
CA GLU A 76 -7.56 10.59 11.57
C GLU A 76 -6.87 9.29 11.17
N CYS A 77 -5.71 9.37 10.52
CA CYS A 77 -4.96 8.18 10.12
C CYS A 77 -4.48 7.41 11.35
N GLU A 78 -4.82 6.13 11.44
CA GLU A 78 -4.45 5.24 12.53
C GLU A 78 -3.46 4.15 12.13
N ALA A 79 -3.31 3.91 10.83
CA ALA A 79 -2.46 2.84 10.32
C ALA A 79 -1.81 3.23 9.00
N ILE A 80 -0.61 2.73 8.81
CA ILE A 80 0.13 2.82 7.55
C ILE A 80 0.33 1.40 7.04
N VAL A 81 0.11 1.20 5.75
CA VAL A 81 0.29 -0.09 5.10
C VAL A 81 1.39 0.04 4.06
N THR A 82 2.38 -0.84 4.14
CA THR A 82 3.41 -0.95 3.11
C THR A 82 3.19 -2.22 2.30
N THR A 83 3.37 -2.12 1.00
CA THR A 83 3.23 -3.25 0.09
C THR A 83 4.59 -3.61 -0.48
N GLY A 84 5.17 -4.69 0.03
CA GLY A 84 6.47 -5.19 -0.40
C GLY A 84 7.64 -4.67 0.42
N GLN A 85 8.80 -5.28 0.19
CA GLN A 85 10.00 -5.03 0.99
C GLN A 85 10.55 -3.61 0.83
N LYS A 86 10.59 -3.11 -0.40
CA LYS A 86 11.17 -1.79 -0.68
C LYS A 86 10.39 -0.66 -0.01
N ALA A 87 9.06 -0.71 -0.07
CA ALA A 87 8.21 0.26 0.60
C ALA A 87 8.41 0.20 2.12
N THR A 88 8.51 -1.00 2.67
CA THR A 88 8.75 -1.22 4.10
C THR A 88 10.10 -0.64 4.51
N ASP A 89 11.16 -0.96 3.79
CA ASP A 89 12.51 -0.46 4.08
C ASP A 89 12.56 1.06 4.03
N THR A 90 11.94 1.66 3.03
CA THR A 90 11.89 3.11 2.88
C THR A 90 11.17 3.77 4.07
N LEU A 91 10.02 3.23 4.46
CA LEU A 91 9.28 3.78 5.60
C LEU A 91 10.07 3.65 6.90
N LEU A 92 10.76 2.53 7.11
CA LEU A 92 11.56 2.31 8.32
C LEU A 92 12.76 3.26 8.44
N THR A 93 13.13 3.95 7.38
CA THR A 93 14.12 5.04 7.49
C THR A 93 13.53 6.32 8.11
N MET A 94 12.20 6.46 8.13
CA MET A 94 11.50 7.67 8.58
C MET A 94 10.90 7.52 9.97
N ILE A 95 10.76 6.30 10.49
CA ILE A 95 10.11 6.01 11.76
C ILE A 95 10.98 5.10 12.61
N GLU A 96 10.74 5.12 13.91
CA GLU A 96 11.35 4.17 14.85
C GLU A 96 10.36 3.04 15.13
N ALA A 97 10.55 1.91 14.46
CA ALA A 97 9.71 0.73 14.62
C ALA A 97 10.50 -0.52 14.25
N GLN A 98 10.10 -1.65 14.83
CA GLN A 98 10.60 -2.94 14.38
C GLN A 98 9.94 -3.31 13.06
N GLN A 99 10.68 -4.03 12.20
CA GLN A 99 10.10 -4.55 10.97
C GLN A 99 9.11 -5.66 11.30
N PRO A 100 7.81 -5.52 10.95
CA PRO A 100 6.86 -6.61 11.14
C PRO A 100 7.12 -7.73 10.13
N GLY A 101 6.67 -8.94 10.46
CA GLY A 101 6.61 -10.02 9.49
C GLY A 101 5.59 -9.71 8.40
N VAL A 102 5.70 -10.39 7.25
CA VAL A 102 4.73 -10.24 6.16
C VAL A 102 3.34 -10.64 6.65
N GLY A 103 2.34 -9.80 6.43
CA GLY A 103 0.99 -10.00 6.92
C GLY A 103 0.77 -9.60 8.38
N GLN A 104 1.77 -9.04 9.04
CA GLN A 104 1.73 -8.65 10.45
C GLN A 104 1.83 -7.15 10.64
N ALA A 105 1.57 -6.70 11.86
CA ALA A 105 1.63 -5.29 12.23
C ALA A 105 2.46 -5.07 13.49
N VAL A 106 3.01 -3.87 13.60
CA VAL A 106 3.65 -3.37 14.83
C VAL A 106 3.11 -1.98 15.15
N GLU A 107 3.09 -1.63 16.43
CA GLU A 107 2.75 -0.28 16.87
C GLU A 107 4.00 0.59 16.91
N PHE A 108 3.84 1.86 16.59
CA PHE A 108 4.91 2.85 16.73
C PHE A 108 4.32 4.24 17.03
N VAL A 109 5.17 5.14 17.48
CA VAL A 109 4.80 6.53 17.73
C VAL A 109 5.61 7.42 16.80
N HIS A 110 4.94 8.34 16.12
CA HIS A 110 5.56 9.32 15.24
C HIS A 110 4.91 10.69 15.47
N ASP A 111 5.73 11.68 15.78
CA ASP A 111 5.25 13.05 16.11
C ASP A 111 4.16 13.05 17.20
N GLY A 112 4.32 12.20 18.22
CA GLY A 112 3.37 12.07 19.31
C GLY A 112 2.10 11.28 18.98
N ARG A 113 1.96 10.74 17.77
CA ARG A 113 0.81 9.96 17.34
C ARG A 113 1.12 8.48 17.41
N LYS A 114 0.20 7.72 17.99
CA LYS A 114 0.28 6.26 18.04
C LYS A 114 -0.33 5.69 16.77
N LEU A 115 0.46 4.93 16.02
CA LEU A 115 0.08 4.38 14.72
C LEU A 115 0.45 2.89 14.67
N ARG A 116 -0.16 2.16 13.73
CA ARG A 116 0.23 0.79 13.41
C ARG A 116 0.83 0.75 12.02
N LEU A 117 1.89 -0.06 11.87
CA LEU A 117 2.48 -0.36 10.56
C LEU A 117 2.12 -1.79 10.19
N TYR A 118 1.39 -1.96 9.11
CA TYR A 118 1.12 -3.25 8.49
C TYR A 118 2.07 -3.48 7.34
N ARG A 119 2.78 -4.61 7.37
CA ARG A 119 3.62 -5.02 6.24
C ARG A 119 2.89 -6.08 5.44
N MET A 120 2.54 -5.75 4.20
CA MET A 120 1.81 -6.66 3.33
C MET A 120 2.71 -7.20 2.23
N PRO A 121 2.39 -8.36 1.64
CA PRO A 121 3.17 -8.87 0.52
C PRO A 121 3.09 -7.92 -0.66
N SER A 122 4.12 -7.91 -1.51
CA SER A 122 4.12 -7.10 -2.72
C SER A 122 2.89 -7.39 -3.58
N SER A 123 2.27 -6.35 -4.09
CA SER A 123 1.17 -6.45 -5.04
C SER A 123 1.65 -6.69 -6.48
N SER A 124 2.95 -6.67 -6.71
CA SER A 124 3.53 -6.92 -8.03
C SER A 124 3.25 -8.34 -8.52
N ARG A 125 2.96 -8.48 -9.82
CA ARG A 125 2.81 -9.79 -10.45
C ARG A 125 4.09 -10.63 -10.38
N ALA A 126 5.25 -9.98 -10.28
CA ALA A 126 6.54 -10.66 -10.16
C ALA A 126 6.73 -11.33 -8.78
N TYR A 127 5.95 -10.95 -7.78
CA TYR A 127 6.02 -11.56 -6.46
C TYR A 127 5.36 -12.95 -6.52
N PRO A 128 6.11 -14.02 -6.14
CA PRO A 128 5.69 -15.40 -6.40
C PRO A 128 4.63 -15.91 -5.41
N LYS A 129 3.49 -15.27 -5.38
CA LYS A 129 2.36 -15.64 -4.55
C LYS A 129 1.08 -15.50 -5.36
N PRO A 130 0.17 -16.48 -5.35
CA PRO A 130 -1.09 -16.37 -6.08
C PRO A 130 -1.93 -15.18 -5.66
N LEU A 131 -2.67 -14.62 -6.60
CA LEU A 131 -3.53 -13.46 -6.34
C LEU A 131 -4.53 -13.72 -5.20
N SER A 132 -5.13 -14.90 -5.18
CA SER A 132 -6.07 -15.29 -4.13
C SER A 132 -5.43 -15.32 -2.75
N ALA A 133 -4.19 -15.80 -2.65
CA ALA A 133 -3.46 -15.84 -1.38
C ALA A 133 -3.09 -14.43 -0.91
N LYS A 134 -2.70 -13.55 -1.82
CA LYS A 134 -2.47 -12.13 -1.49
C LYS A 134 -3.76 -11.49 -0.98
N ALA A 135 -4.88 -11.71 -1.66
CA ALA A 135 -6.17 -11.16 -1.27
C ALA A 135 -6.59 -11.61 0.13
N GLU A 136 -6.34 -12.87 0.50
CA GLU A 136 -6.65 -13.37 1.85
C GLU A 136 -5.88 -12.61 2.93
N GLU A 137 -4.60 -12.33 2.72
CA GLU A 137 -3.79 -11.58 3.68
C GLU A 137 -4.28 -10.13 3.81
N TYR A 138 -4.58 -9.47 2.68
CA TYR A 138 -5.13 -8.12 2.71
C TYR A 138 -6.51 -8.08 3.36
N LYS A 139 -7.33 -9.10 3.14
CA LYS A 139 -8.64 -9.22 3.76
C LYS A 139 -8.54 -9.27 5.29
N LYS A 140 -7.63 -10.08 5.81
CA LYS A 140 -7.39 -10.15 7.27
C LYS A 140 -7.01 -8.78 7.84
N MET A 141 -6.11 -8.07 7.17
CA MET A 141 -5.70 -6.74 7.57
C MET A 141 -6.88 -5.77 7.64
N PHE A 142 -7.69 -5.73 6.60
CA PHE A 142 -8.85 -4.83 6.55
C PHE A 142 -9.91 -5.22 7.57
N GLN A 143 -10.06 -6.50 7.89
CA GLN A 143 -10.93 -6.96 8.96
C GLN A 143 -10.44 -6.48 10.33
N GLU A 144 -9.13 -6.59 10.59
CA GLU A 144 -8.53 -6.09 11.83
C GLU A 144 -8.69 -4.58 11.99
N MET A 145 -8.67 -3.83 10.90
CA MET A 145 -8.88 -2.39 10.91
C MET A 145 -10.35 -1.98 10.97
N GLY A 146 -11.27 -2.93 10.96
CA GLY A 146 -12.70 -2.64 11.00
C GLY A 146 -13.27 -2.09 9.70
N MET A 147 -12.60 -2.30 8.57
CA MET A 147 -13.02 -1.80 7.25
C MET A 147 -13.84 -2.81 6.46
N LEU A 148 -13.91 -4.03 6.94
CA LEU A 148 -14.72 -5.10 6.37
C LEU A 148 -15.68 -5.66 7.40
#